data_b7ea3b95727196af9a75410c1f22c515
#
_entry.id   b7ea3b95727196af9a75410c1f22c515
#
_cell.length_a   1.000
_cell.length_b   1.000
_cell.length_c   1.000
_cell.angle_alpha   90.00
_cell.angle_beta   90.00
_cell.angle_gamma   90.00
#
_symmetry.space_group_name_H-M   'P 1'
#
loop_
_entity.id
_entity.type
_entity.pdbx_description
1 polymer ?
#
loop_
_entity_poly.entity_id
_entity_poly.type
_entity_poly.pdbx_seq_one_letter_code
_entity_poly.pdbx_strand_id
1 'polypeptide(L)'
;MKKLISLLALGLIGCQNTQQQAGTATTAPSAFSSYEVGGHYVIEGTTPVYPEGARIFLYRYKDRIYTPVDSTAIDKDGHFRFEGKTDEPLVYALRLNGSGTRAHLYLDNSPVELILNPNWSFEYFRSSDAAQVFERYNRMAMNNALELPKEIKEAPTSPQIAYFLARHAYKYDYPTLVELRKILDPALDNNPYLKELDAAIAQLAKIQPGAEAPEVELVDAQGKKVSLKDFRGKKLLIDFWASWCPDCRKASPELVALYKEYKDKGLEILSISLDEDLEAWQAAIRKDQYTWPQALAKGVWKSDAAQTYALRWIPTSILLDKDGKILARTIHVDELKKLISE
;
A
#
# COMPACT_ATOMS: atom_id res chain seq x y z
N MET A 1 23.25 59.91 -31.49
CA MET A 1 24.39 60.89 -31.38
C MET A 1 25.15 60.55 -30.11
N LYS A 2 26.46 60.29 -30.31
CA LYS A 2 27.60 60.48 -29.39
C LYS A 2 27.50 59.82 -27.99
N LYS A 3 28.30 58.69 -27.72
CA LYS A 3 29.72 58.67 -27.32
C LYS A 3 29.94 59.30 -25.94
N LEU A 4 30.54 58.54 -24.96
CA LEU A 4 31.95 58.30 -24.66
C LEU A 4 32.02 57.47 -23.37
N ILE A 5 32.64 56.31 -23.24
CA ILE A 5 34.02 55.93 -22.88
C ILE A 5 34.66 56.76 -21.75
N SER A 6 34.99 56.09 -20.62
CA SER A 6 36.27 56.16 -19.86
C SER A 6 36.22 55.23 -18.66
N LEU A 7 36.92 54.27 -18.53
CA LEU A 7 38.25 53.75 -18.11
C LEU A 7 38.68 54.09 -16.68
N LEU A 8 39.03 52.98 -15.96
CA LEU A 8 40.04 52.75 -14.93
C LEU A 8 39.83 53.27 -13.50
N ALA A 9 39.78 52.31 -12.55
CA ALA A 9 40.86 52.16 -11.55
C ALA A 9 40.71 50.84 -10.75
N LEU A 10 41.84 50.12 -10.63
CA LEU A 10 42.06 48.95 -9.80
C LEU A 10 41.88 49.28 -8.30
N GLY A 11 41.23 48.38 -7.57
CA GLY A 11 41.25 48.29 -6.14
C GLY A 11 41.25 46.84 -5.71
N LEU A 12 42.46 46.29 -5.48
CA LEU A 12 42.66 45.00 -4.81
C LEU A 12 42.28 45.15 -3.34
N ILE A 13 41.21 44.46 -2.92
CA ILE A 13 40.94 44.21 -1.49
C ILE A 13 40.67 42.73 -1.36
N GLY A 14 41.45 42.11 -0.50
CA GLY A 14 41.58 40.66 -0.31
C GLY A 14 40.27 39.99 0.09
N CYS A 15 39.96 38.89 -0.58
CA CYS A 15 39.00 37.88 -0.11
C CYS A 15 39.62 37.12 1.05
N GLN A 16 39.14 37.40 2.25
CA GLN A 16 39.28 36.45 3.36
C GLN A 16 38.42 35.23 3.06
N ASN A 17 39.07 34.09 2.87
CA ASN A 17 38.50 32.78 2.74
C ASN A 17 37.84 32.40 4.08
N THR A 18 36.52 32.55 4.20
CA THR A 18 35.75 31.89 5.25
C THR A 18 35.59 30.44 4.82
N GLN A 19 36.45 29.57 5.28
CA GLN A 19 36.23 28.12 5.23
C GLN A 19 34.96 27.83 6.05
N GLN A 20 33.85 27.58 5.35
CA GLN A 20 32.75 26.81 5.92
C GLN A 20 33.32 25.42 6.21
N GLN A 21 33.37 25.06 7.48
CA GLN A 21 33.61 23.72 7.95
C GLN A 21 32.53 22.82 7.34
N ALA A 22 32.93 22.00 6.38
CA ALA A 22 32.17 20.86 5.94
C ALA A 22 31.96 19.97 7.17
N GLY A 23 30.70 19.78 7.54
CA GLY A 23 30.32 18.82 8.56
C GLY A 23 30.97 17.47 8.26
N THR A 24 31.57 16.90 9.29
CA THR A 24 32.18 15.59 9.27
C THR A 24 31.20 14.57 8.72
N ALA A 25 31.43 14.09 7.49
CA ALA A 25 30.78 12.91 6.97
C ALA A 25 31.09 11.77 7.95
N THR A 26 30.04 11.29 8.62
CA THR A 26 30.11 10.09 9.44
C THR A 26 30.51 8.95 8.51
N THR A 27 31.74 8.52 8.60
CA THR A 27 32.23 7.34 7.89
C THR A 27 31.42 6.13 8.36
N ALA A 28 30.64 5.54 7.46
CA ALA A 28 29.99 4.26 7.71
C ALA A 28 31.04 3.24 8.17
N PRO A 29 30.74 2.42 9.18
CA PRO A 29 31.69 1.42 9.66
C PRO A 29 31.99 0.41 8.55
N SER A 30 33.24 0.34 8.12
CA SER A 30 33.74 -0.62 7.12
C SER A 30 33.99 -1.97 7.79
N ALA A 31 32.96 -2.79 7.96
CA ALA A 31 33.12 -4.09 8.62
C ALA A 31 32.72 -5.31 7.75
N PHE A 32 32.49 -5.16 6.44
CA PHE A 32 32.18 -6.30 5.59
C PHE A 32 33.11 -6.40 4.40
N SER A 33 34.16 -7.19 4.57
CA SER A 33 34.96 -7.70 3.44
C SER A 33 34.35 -9.03 3.01
N SER A 34 33.92 -9.11 1.74
CA SER A 34 33.38 -10.28 1.05
C SER A 34 32.10 -10.90 1.64
N TYR A 35 30.98 -10.70 0.92
CA TYR A 35 29.73 -11.38 1.21
C TYR A 35 29.81 -12.86 0.81
N GLU A 36 29.98 -13.74 1.77
CA GLU A 36 29.49 -15.10 1.62
C GLU A 36 27.98 -15.07 1.87
N VAL A 37 27.17 -15.61 0.98
CA VAL A 37 25.74 -15.85 1.20
C VAL A 37 25.63 -16.80 2.39
N GLY A 38 25.59 -16.24 3.58
CA GLY A 38 25.53 -16.98 4.83
C GLY A 38 24.15 -17.63 5.00
N GLY A 39 24.07 -18.70 5.75
CA GLY A 39 22.81 -19.35 6.08
C GLY A 39 21.88 -18.52 6.98
N HIS A 40 22.19 -17.26 7.27
CA HIS A 40 21.41 -16.35 8.14
C HIS A 40 21.60 -14.89 7.71
N TYR A 41 20.63 -14.03 8.03
CA TYR A 41 20.74 -12.58 7.85
C TYR A 41 21.29 -11.92 9.12
N VAL A 42 22.02 -10.82 8.93
CA VAL A 42 22.36 -9.84 9.97
C VAL A 42 21.96 -8.47 9.46
N ILE A 43 21.11 -7.76 10.20
CA ILE A 43 20.72 -6.38 9.91
C ILE A 43 21.47 -5.49 10.89
N GLU A 44 22.37 -4.65 10.36
CA GLU A 44 23.03 -3.56 11.08
C GLU A 44 22.37 -2.25 10.65
N GLY A 45 21.67 -1.61 11.56
CA GLY A 45 20.91 -0.41 11.27
C GLY A 45 21.29 0.75 12.17
N THR A 46 21.17 1.96 11.63
CA THR A 46 21.31 3.22 12.37
C THR A 46 20.11 4.13 12.10
N THR A 47 19.67 4.83 13.14
CA THR A 47 18.63 5.86 13.01
C THR A 47 18.94 7.05 13.91
N PRO A 48 19.16 8.25 13.35
CA PRO A 48 19.62 9.42 14.13
C PRO A 48 18.50 10.11 14.93
N VAL A 49 17.25 9.66 14.84
CA VAL A 49 16.06 10.46 15.21
C VAL A 49 15.34 9.94 16.45
N TYR A 50 15.64 8.75 16.93
CA TYR A 50 14.88 8.12 18.01
C TYR A 50 15.66 8.12 19.33
N PRO A 51 14.96 8.32 20.48
CA PRO A 51 15.62 8.33 21.77
C PRO A 51 16.19 6.96 22.11
N GLU A 52 17.27 6.97 22.90
CA GLU A 52 17.84 5.77 23.48
C GLU A 52 16.77 4.92 24.16
N GLY A 53 16.82 3.61 23.93
CA GLY A 53 15.87 2.65 24.50
C GLY A 53 14.55 2.51 23.76
N ALA A 54 14.30 3.29 22.70
CA ALA A 54 13.17 3.05 21.82
C ALA A 54 13.29 1.65 21.20
N ARG A 55 12.18 0.93 21.09
CA ARG A 55 12.20 -0.43 20.52
C ARG A 55 11.81 -0.41 19.04
N ILE A 56 12.63 -1.06 18.24
CA ILE A 56 12.36 -1.35 16.84
C ILE A 56 12.03 -2.83 16.70
N PHE A 57 11.04 -3.13 15.88
CA PHE A 57 10.50 -4.47 15.64
C PHE A 57 10.73 -4.87 14.20
N LEU A 58 11.07 -6.12 13.99
CA LEU A 58 11.13 -6.77 12.69
C LEU A 58 9.88 -7.62 12.48
N TYR A 59 9.16 -7.37 11.38
CA TYR A 59 7.98 -8.14 10.98
C TYR A 59 8.24 -8.86 9.66
N ARG A 60 7.75 -10.07 9.51
CA ARG A 60 7.64 -10.76 8.23
C ARG A 60 6.31 -10.39 7.57
N TYR A 61 6.33 -10.07 6.28
CA TYR A 61 5.12 -9.80 5.49
C TYR A 61 4.82 -10.97 4.55
N LYS A 62 3.73 -11.69 4.83
CA LYS A 62 3.23 -12.79 4.01
C LYS A 62 1.69 -12.84 4.13
N ASP A 63 1.00 -13.23 3.08
CA ASP A 63 -0.48 -13.34 3.04
C ASP A 63 -1.17 -12.05 3.52
N ARG A 64 -0.59 -10.88 3.18
CA ARG A 64 -1.03 -9.54 3.59
C ARG A 64 -1.01 -9.30 5.11
N ILE A 65 -0.32 -10.14 5.85
CA ILE A 65 -0.20 -10.08 7.30
C ILE A 65 1.23 -9.75 7.68
N TYR A 66 1.37 -8.85 8.65
CA TYR A 66 2.64 -8.59 9.33
C TYR A 66 2.73 -9.44 10.59
N THR A 67 3.58 -10.45 10.58
CA THR A 67 3.84 -11.31 11.74
C THR A 67 5.12 -10.83 12.44
N PRO A 68 5.08 -10.52 13.74
CA PRO A 68 6.30 -10.13 14.47
C PRO A 68 7.31 -11.29 14.48
N VAL A 69 8.56 -10.97 14.24
CA VAL A 69 9.68 -11.93 14.20
C VAL A 69 10.61 -11.66 15.38
N ASP A 70 11.02 -10.40 15.58
CA ASP A 70 11.97 -10.01 16.60
C ASP A 70 11.83 -8.54 16.98
N SER A 71 12.49 -8.11 18.08
CA SER A 71 12.57 -6.71 18.48
C SER A 71 13.85 -6.44 19.24
N THR A 72 14.44 -5.27 18.99
CA THR A 72 15.64 -4.81 19.69
C THR A 72 15.49 -3.37 20.17
N ALA A 73 16.32 -2.95 21.14
CA ALA A 73 16.39 -1.56 21.56
C ALA A 73 17.37 -0.80 20.65
N ILE A 74 17.09 0.48 20.44
CA ILE A 74 18.01 1.42 19.80
C ILE A 74 18.95 1.93 20.90
N ASP A 75 20.27 1.87 20.66
CA ASP A 75 21.27 2.34 21.63
C ASP A 75 21.43 3.87 21.61
N LYS A 76 22.30 4.40 22.47
CA LYS A 76 22.58 5.84 22.62
C LYS A 76 23.15 6.49 21.36
N ASP A 77 23.77 5.72 20.47
CA ASP A 77 24.35 6.16 19.21
C ASP A 77 23.40 5.95 18.01
N GLY A 78 22.16 5.49 18.30
CA GLY A 78 21.11 5.24 17.31
C GLY A 78 21.23 3.89 16.60
N HIS A 79 22.11 2.99 17.05
CA HIS A 79 22.32 1.70 16.42
C HIS A 79 21.29 0.67 16.89
N PHE A 80 20.96 -0.26 16.00
CA PHE A 80 20.15 -1.45 16.29
C PHE A 80 20.62 -2.63 15.45
N ARG A 81 20.43 -3.84 15.95
CA ARG A 81 20.86 -5.07 15.29
C ARG A 81 19.80 -6.16 15.40
N PHE A 82 19.58 -6.85 14.27
CA PHE A 82 18.84 -8.11 14.23
C PHE A 82 19.72 -9.21 13.61
N GLU A 83 19.53 -10.44 14.06
CA GLU A 83 20.17 -11.61 13.49
C GLU A 83 19.18 -12.77 13.46
N GLY A 84 19.14 -13.51 12.35
CA GLY A 84 18.19 -14.60 12.20
C GLY A 84 18.33 -15.32 10.86
N LYS A 85 17.36 -16.20 10.62
CA LYS A 85 17.29 -16.97 9.38
C LYS A 85 15.89 -16.90 8.79
N THR A 86 15.80 -16.82 7.47
CA THR A 86 14.55 -17.03 6.74
C THR A 86 14.63 -18.31 5.92
N ASP A 87 13.53 -19.10 5.91
CA ASP A 87 13.45 -20.32 5.13
C ASP A 87 13.22 -20.04 3.65
N GLU A 88 12.67 -18.88 3.33
CA GLU A 88 12.43 -18.39 1.96
C GLU A 88 12.68 -16.89 1.88
N PRO A 89 13.19 -16.37 0.74
CA PRO A 89 13.34 -14.94 0.54
C PRO A 89 11.99 -14.23 0.51
N LEU A 90 11.78 -13.28 1.42
CA LEU A 90 10.50 -12.56 1.59
C LEU A 90 10.72 -11.09 1.93
N VAL A 91 9.61 -10.34 1.86
CA VAL A 91 9.54 -8.96 2.34
C VAL A 91 9.35 -8.95 3.85
N TYR A 92 10.16 -8.16 4.50
CA TYR A 92 10.09 -7.84 5.92
C TYR A 92 9.83 -6.35 6.10
N ALA A 93 9.51 -5.94 7.32
CA ALA A 93 9.29 -4.55 7.64
C ALA A 93 9.88 -4.21 9.01
N LEU A 94 10.57 -3.09 9.09
CA LEU A 94 10.98 -2.45 10.33
C LEU A 94 9.89 -1.49 10.79
N ARG A 95 9.61 -1.47 12.09
CA ARG A 95 8.59 -0.61 12.69
C ARG A 95 8.97 -0.27 14.13
N LEU A 96 8.76 0.99 14.54
CA LEU A 96 8.80 1.37 15.95
C LEU A 96 7.51 1.00 16.67
N ASN A 97 7.61 0.79 17.98
CA ASN A 97 6.45 0.58 18.81
C ASN A 97 5.45 1.76 18.69
N GLY A 98 4.18 1.44 18.47
CA GLY A 98 3.11 2.45 18.31
C GLY A 98 3.06 3.20 16.98
N SER A 99 4.05 3.04 16.09
CA SER A 99 4.03 3.66 14.76
C SER A 99 3.15 2.87 13.77
N GLY A 100 2.36 3.57 12.95
CA GLY A 100 1.66 2.99 11.80
C GLY A 100 2.56 2.77 10.59
N THR A 101 3.66 3.52 10.49
CA THR A 101 4.58 3.54 9.34
C THR A 101 5.61 2.42 9.43
N ARG A 102 6.08 1.94 8.29
CA ARG A 102 7.01 0.82 8.16
C ARG A 102 8.02 1.07 7.06
N ALA A 103 9.28 0.64 7.28
CA ALA A 103 10.28 0.52 6.23
C ALA A 103 10.33 -0.93 5.74
N HIS A 104 10.06 -1.16 4.47
CA HIS A 104 10.09 -2.50 3.89
C HIS A 104 11.47 -2.84 3.34
N LEU A 105 11.93 -4.06 3.58
CA LEU A 105 13.17 -4.60 3.06
C LEU A 105 12.97 -6.06 2.63
N TYR A 106 13.85 -6.55 1.75
CA TYR A 106 13.85 -7.93 1.29
C TYR A 106 14.97 -8.69 1.99
N LEU A 107 14.65 -9.79 2.65
CA LEU A 107 15.62 -10.65 3.31
C LEU A 107 15.73 -11.99 2.59
N ASP A 108 16.97 -12.36 2.28
CA ASP A 108 17.37 -13.59 1.59
C ASP A 108 18.57 -14.27 2.27
N ASN A 109 18.69 -14.09 3.58
CA ASN A 109 19.82 -14.54 4.39
C ASN A 109 21.17 -13.87 4.06
N SER A 110 21.14 -12.71 3.40
CA SER A 110 22.33 -11.86 3.21
C SER A 110 22.42 -10.81 4.32
N PRO A 111 23.62 -10.31 4.60
CA PRO A 111 23.79 -9.16 5.48
C PRO A 111 23.11 -7.90 4.93
N VAL A 112 22.61 -7.06 5.83
CA VAL A 112 21.97 -5.78 5.51
C VAL A 112 22.60 -4.68 6.34
N GLU A 113 23.08 -3.63 5.70
CA GLU A 113 23.47 -2.37 6.32
C GLU A 113 22.51 -1.28 5.91
N LEU A 114 22.00 -0.51 6.86
CA LEU A 114 21.06 0.56 6.53
C LEU A 114 21.12 1.76 7.47
N ILE A 115 20.75 2.92 6.95
CA ILE A 115 20.44 4.12 7.74
C ILE A 115 18.96 4.45 7.50
N LEU A 116 18.17 4.47 8.57
CA LEU A 116 16.75 4.65 8.54
C LEU A 116 16.38 6.10 8.81
N ASN A 117 15.73 6.76 7.83
CA ASN A 117 15.22 8.11 7.96
C ASN A 117 13.93 8.18 8.81
N PRO A 118 13.57 9.39 9.35
CA PRO A 118 12.33 9.60 10.09
C PRO A 118 11.04 9.27 9.31
N ASN A 119 11.09 9.40 7.99
CA ASN A 119 9.96 9.08 7.09
C ASN A 119 9.90 7.59 6.70
N TRP A 120 10.71 6.72 7.33
CA TRP A 120 10.80 5.28 7.07
C TRP A 120 11.30 4.91 5.67
N SER A 121 12.00 5.82 4.99
CA SER A 121 12.86 5.51 3.85
C SER A 121 14.27 5.19 4.31
N PHE A 122 15.07 4.58 3.45
CA PHE A 122 16.49 4.38 3.70
C PHE A 122 17.30 5.53 3.10
N GLU A 123 18.10 6.20 3.93
CA GLU A 123 19.15 7.12 3.46
C GLU A 123 20.28 6.34 2.83
N TYR A 124 20.63 5.22 3.46
CA TYR A 124 21.63 4.27 2.98
C TYR A 124 21.05 2.86 3.09
N PHE A 125 21.29 2.05 2.07
CA PHE A 125 20.92 0.63 2.06
C PHE A 125 21.92 -0.16 1.24
N ARG A 126 22.48 -1.22 1.84
CA ARG A 126 23.40 -2.15 1.23
C ARG A 126 23.06 -3.57 1.64
N SER A 127 22.94 -4.46 0.67
CA SER A 127 22.66 -5.88 0.88
C SER A 127 22.93 -6.65 -0.40
N SER A 128 22.36 -7.85 -0.57
CA SER A 128 22.40 -8.61 -1.83
C SER A 128 21.83 -7.83 -3.01
N ASP A 129 22.18 -8.24 -4.21
CA ASP A 129 21.64 -7.64 -5.44
C ASP A 129 20.10 -7.74 -5.47
N ALA A 130 19.53 -8.85 -5.01
CA ALA A 130 18.09 -9.06 -4.92
C ALA A 130 17.42 -8.05 -3.98
N ALA A 131 18.01 -7.81 -2.80
CA ALA A 131 17.51 -6.83 -1.84
C ALA A 131 17.68 -5.38 -2.35
N GLN A 132 18.75 -5.08 -3.09
CA GLN A 132 18.96 -3.77 -3.72
C GLN A 132 17.94 -3.51 -4.86
N VAL A 133 17.61 -4.54 -5.66
CA VAL A 133 16.53 -4.45 -6.67
C VAL A 133 15.20 -4.18 -6.00
N PHE A 134 14.89 -4.86 -4.88
CA PHE A 134 13.67 -4.59 -4.12
C PHE A 134 13.64 -3.13 -3.61
N GLU A 135 14.73 -2.64 -3.02
CA GLU A 135 14.80 -1.27 -2.50
C GLU A 135 14.62 -0.23 -3.61
N ARG A 136 15.19 -0.46 -4.78
CA ARG A 136 14.97 0.41 -5.94
C ARG A 136 13.48 0.51 -6.30
N TYR A 137 12.77 -0.62 -6.41
CA TYR A 137 11.34 -0.63 -6.69
C TYR A 137 10.51 -0.02 -5.55
N ASN A 138 10.90 -0.28 -4.30
CA ASN A 138 10.24 0.30 -3.13
C ASN A 138 10.34 1.83 -3.13
N ARG A 139 11.50 2.38 -3.42
CA ARG A 139 11.72 3.83 -3.56
C ARG A 139 10.93 4.43 -4.72
N MET A 140 10.87 3.75 -5.86
CA MET A 140 10.02 4.18 -6.98
C MET A 140 8.54 4.19 -6.59
N ALA A 141 8.08 3.16 -5.87
CA ALA A 141 6.69 3.08 -5.41
C ALA A 141 6.34 4.20 -4.40
N MET A 142 7.23 4.48 -3.45
CA MET A 142 7.05 5.57 -2.47
C MET A 142 6.96 6.96 -3.13
N ASN A 143 7.66 7.15 -4.25
CA ASN A 143 7.66 8.40 -5.02
C ASN A 143 6.61 8.43 -6.16
N ASN A 144 5.69 7.47 -6.21
CA ASN A 144 4.71 7.29 -7.29
C ASN A 144 5.34 7.19 -8.70
N ALA A 145 6.58 6.72 -8.80
CA ALA A 145 7.34 6.59 -10.04
C ALA A 145 7.41 5.13 -10.55
N LEU A 146 6.78 4.18 -9.85
CA LEU A 146 6.80 2.78 -10.23
C LEU A 146 5.76 2.50 -11.32
N GLU A 147 6.25 2.25 -12.54
CA GLU A 147 5.46 1.88 -13.71
C GLU A 147 5.49 0.37 -13.92
N LEU A 148 4.70 -0.39 -13.14
CA LEU A 148 4.70 -1.85 -13.16
C LEU A 148 4.57 -2.48 -14.55
N PRO A 149 3.70 -2.00 -15.48
CA PRO A 149 3.63 -2.58 -16.82
C PRO A 149 4.94 -2.49 -17.61
N LYS A 150 5.75 -1.46 -17.38
CA LYS A 150 7.06 -1.28 -17.96
C LYS A 150 8.08 -2.21 -17.30
N GLU A 151 8.18 -2.13 -15.97
CA GLU A 151 9.16 -2.90 -15.19
C GLU A 151 8.97 -4.42 -15.35
N ILE A 152 7.72 -4.91 -15.46
CA ILE A 152 7.41 -6.32 -15.72
C ILE A 152 7.92 -6.77 -17.07
N LYS A 153 7.80 -5.93 -18.12
CA LYS A 153 8.33 -6.24 -19.46
C LYS A 153 9.84 -6.26 -19.50
N GLU A 154 10.49 -5.37 -18.74
CA GLU A 154 11.95 -5.26 -18.70
C GLU A 154 12.59 -6.36 -17.83
N ALA A 155 11.91 -6.82 -16.77
CA ALA A 155 12.44 -7.81 -15.85
C ALA A 155 11.39 -8.89 -15.47
N PRO A 156 10.88 -9.68 -16.44
CA PRO A 156 9.81 -10.65 -16.19
C PRO A 156 10.19 -11.79 -15.26
N THR A 157 11.50 -12.03 -15.06
CA THR A 157 12.02 -13.08 -14.18
C THR A 157 12.32 -12.60 -12.75
N SER A 158 12.08 -11.30 -12.45
CA SER A 158 12.39 -10.73 -11.14
C SER A 158 11.38 -11.16 -10.07
N PRO A 159 11.78 -11.88 -9.01
CA PRO A 159 10.88 -12.26 -7.93
C PRO A 159 10.40 -11.06 -7.10
N GLN A 160 11.14 -9.94 -7.11
CA GLN A 160 10.77 -8.71 -6.41
C GLN A 160 9.58 -8.03 -7.07
N ILE A 161 9.51 -8.05 -8.41
CA ILE A 161 8.39 -7.45 -9.15
C ILE A 161 7.07 -8.15 -8.84
N ALA A 162 7.11 -9.45 -8.50
CA ALA A 162 5.94 -10.22 -8.09
C ALA A 162 5.26 -9.63 -6.84
N TYR A 163 6.05 -9.21 -5.85
CA TYR A 163 5.53 -8.52 -4.66
C TYR A 163 4.84 -7.20 -5.05
N PHE A 164 5.49 -6.38 -5.90
CA PHE A 164 4.94 -5.08 -6.27
C PHE A 164 3.68 -5.23 -7.11
N LEU A 165 3.59 -6.20 -8.02
CA LEU A 165 2.37 -6.46 -8.76
C LEU A 165 1.24 -6.91 -7.82
N ALA A 166 1.49 -7.85 -6.92
CA ALA A 166 0.50 -8.29 -5.93
C ALA A 166 0.07 -7.13 -5.01
N ARG A 167 1.02 -6.31 -4.56
CA ARG A 167 0.77 -5.18 -3.66
C ARG A 167 -0.05 -4.06 -4.30
N HIS A 168 0.17 -3.79 -5.59
CA HIS A 168 -0.48 -2.71 -6.35
C HIS A 168 -1.57 -3.20 -7.31
N ALA A 169 -2.01 -4.46 -7.20
CA ALA A 169 -3.04 -5.05 -8.06
C ALA A 169 -4.35 -4.24 -8.10
N TYR A 170 -4.65 -3.53 -7.02
CA TYR A 170 -5.84 -2.67 -6.93
C TYR A 170 -5.86 -1.50 -7.92
N LYS A 171 -4.71 -1.14 -8.51
CA LYS A 171 -4.58 -0.05 -9.50
C LYS A 171 -4.98 -0.49 -10.92
N TYR A 172 -5.21 -1.78 -11.13
CA TYR A 172 -5.46 -2.36 -12.45
C TYR A 172 -6.81 -3.06 -12.50
N ASP A 173 -7.47 -2.96 -13.63
CA ASP A 173 -8.66 -3.77 -13.93
C ASP A 173 -8.29 -5.24 -14.15
N TYR A 174 -9.31 -6.09 -14.18
CA TYR A 174 -9.12 -7.54 -14.33
C TYR A 174 -8.39 -7.92 -15.64
N PRO A 175 -8.75 -7.41 -16.84
CA PRO A 175 -8.02 -7.73 -18.06
C PRO A 175 -6.54 -7.36 -17.99
N THR A 176 -6.23 -6.17 -17.48
CA THR A 176 -4.83 -5.71 -17.33
C THR A 176 -4.06 -6.58 -16.36
N LEU A 177 -4.65 -6.97 -15.22
CA LEU A 177 -3.99 -7.88 -14.27
C LEU A 177 -3.65 -9.23 -14.90
N VAL A 178 -4.59 -9.81 -15.68
CA VAL A 178 -4.38 -11.07 -16.38
C VAL A 178 -3.23 -10.96 -17.38
N GLU A 179 -3.16 -9.87 -18.15
CA GLU A 179 -2.08 -9.66 -19.10
C GLU A 179 -0.72 -9.44 -18.39
N LEU A 180 -0.67 -8.63 -17.34
CA LEU A 180 0.56 -8.42 -16.58
C LEU A 180 1.08 -9.72 -15.94
N ARG A 181 0.16 -10.56 -15.42
CA ARG A 181 0.51 -11.87 -14.85
C ARG A 181 1.08 -12.82 -15.88
N LYS A 182 0.57 -12.83 -17.12
CA LYS A 182 1.06 -13.67 -18.24
C LYS A 182 2.46 -13.33 -18.70
N ILE A 183 2.91 -12.08 -18.55
CA ILE A 183 4.24 -11.64 -18.94
C ILE A 183 5.31 -12.19 -17.98
N LEU A 184 4.95 -12.40 -16.69
CA LEU A 184 5.89 -12.93 -15.70
C LEU A 184 6.28 -14.37 -16.02
N ASP A 185 7.58 -14.67 -15.80
CA ASP A 185 8.15 -15.97 -16.04
C ASP A 185 7.48 -17.07 -15.21
N PRO A 186 7.09 -18.21 -15.79
CA PRO A 186 6.51 -19.35 -15.07
C PRO A 186 7.39 -19.89 -13.93
N ALA A 187 8.71 -19.69 -13.97
CA ALA A 187 9.60 -20.04 -12.86
C ALA A 187 9.21 -19.34 -11.55
N LEU A 188 8.47 -18.21 -11.63
CA LEU A 188 7.95 -17.47 -10.49
C LEU A 188 6.60 -18.00 -9.95
N ASP A 189 5.97 -19.01 -10.54
CA ASP A 189 4.64 -19.50 -10.14
C ASP A 189 4.59 -20.00 -8.69
N ASN A 190 5.73 -20.40 -8.14
CA ASN A 190 5.83 -20.75 -6.72
C ASN A 190 6.04 -19.57 -5.78
N ASN A 191 6.23 -18.35 -6.30
CA ASN A 191 6.38 -17.16 -5.48
C ASN A 191 5.09 -16.91 -4.66
N PRO A 192 5.16 -16.72 -3.33
CA PRO A 192 3.98 -16.62 -2.46
C PRO A 192 3.10 -15.42 -2.82
N TYR A 193 3.69 -14.31 -3.28
CA TYR A 193 2.94 -13.12 -3.69
C TYR A 193 2.18 -13.34 -5.00
N LEU A 194 2.72 -14.14 -5.93
CA LEU A 194 1.99 -14.52 -7.16
C LEU A 194 0.87 -15.52 -6.86
N LYS A 195 1.06 -16.47 -5.97
CA LYS A 195 -0.04 -17.35 -5.52
C LYS A 195 -1.20 -16.56 -4.93
N GLU A 196 -0.89 -15.55 -4.11
CA GLU A 196 -1.90 -14.64 -3.56
C GLU A 196 -2.59 -13.83 -4.68
N LEU A 197 -1.83 -13.33 -5.65
CA LEU A 197 -2.36 -12.60 -6.79
C LEU A 197 -3.23 -13.49 -7.69
N ASP A 198 -2.78 -14.69 -8.00
CA ASP A 198 -3.50 -15.66 -8.83
C ASP A 198 -4.85 -16.04 -8.21
N ALA A 199 -4.88 -16.25 -6.88
CA ALA A 199 -6.13 -16.47 -6.15
C ALA A 199 -7.07 -15.25 -6.26
N ALA A 200 -6.55 -14.03 -6.17
CA ALA A 200 -7.33 -12.82 -6.33
C ALA A 200 -7.84 -12.65 -7.77
N ILE A 201 -7.03 -12.94 -8.79
CA ILE A 201 -7.43 -12.92 -10.22
C ILE A 201 -8.54 -13.94 -10.47
N ALA A 202 -8.39 -15.18 -9.95
CA ALA A 202 -9.42 -16.21 -10.08
C ALA A 202 -10.76 -15.82 -9.43
N GLN A 203 -10.70 -15.08 -8.31
CA GLN A 203 -11.91 -14.55 -7.69
C GLN A 203 -12.50 -13.37 -8.46
N LEU A 204 -11.65 -12.44 -8.94
CA LEU A 204 -12.07 -11.32 -9.77
C LEU A 204 -12.78 -11.81 -11.07
N ALA A 205 -12.35 -12.92 -11.65
CA ALA A 205 -12.99 -13.50 -12.84
C ALA A 205 -14.48 -13.80 -12.63
N LYS A 206 -14.90 -14.11 -11.41
CA LYS A 206 -16.28 -14.47 -11.06
C LYS A 206 -17.21 -13.27 -10.88
N ILE A 207 -16.64 -12.08 -10.72
CA ILE A 207 -17.36 -10.86 -10.38
C ILE A 207 -17.14 -9.75 -11.44
N GLN A 208 -17.08 -10.16 -12.70
CA GLN A 208 -16.96 -9.24 -13.83
C GLN A 208 -18.34 -8.67 -14.22
N PRO A 209 -18.38 -7.54 -14.95
CA PRO A 209 -19.64 -7.01 -15.49
C PRO A 209 -20.46 -8.07 -16.19
N GLY A 210 -21.78 -8.11 -15.90
CA GLY A 210 -22.73 -9.10 -16.39
C GLY A 210 -22.91 -10.31 -15.46
N ALA A 211 -21.99 -10.58 -14.54
CA ALA A 211 -22.16 -11.63 -13.54
C ALA A 211 -23.17 -11.22 -12.44
N GLU A 212 -23.88 -12.17 -11.86
CA GLU A 212 -24.69 -11.93 -10.67
C GLU A 212 -23.75 -11.65 -9.46
N ALA A 213 -24.08 -10.60 -8.70
CA ALA A 213 -23.32 -10.25 -7.49
C ALA A 213 -23.51 -11.34 -6.44
N PRO A 214 -22.42 -11.98 -5.94
CA PRO A 214 -22.51 -13.00 -4.92
C PRO A 214 -23.09 -12.45 -3.62
N GLU A 215 -23.95 -13.21 -2.95
CA GLU A 215 -24.35 -12.94 -1.57
C GLU A 215 -23.17 -13.15 -0.63
N VAL A 216 -23.12 -12.34 0.43
CA VAL A 216 -22.08 -12.39 1.44
C VAL A 216 -22.67 -12.20 2.85
N GLU A 217 -21.95 -12.66 3.86
CA GLU A 217 -22.38 -12.53 5.25
C GLU A 217 -22.24 -11.09 5.75
N LEU A 218 -23.37 -10.42 5.95
CA LEU A 218 -23.47 -9.04 6.42
C LEU A 218 -24.45 -8.92 7.58
N VAL A 219 -24.17 -7.99 8.48
CA VAL A 219 -25.09 -7.63 9.58
C VAL A 219 -25.19 -6.11 9.68
N ASP A 220 -26.36 -5.61 10.07
CA ASP A 220 -26.53 -4.20 10.42
C ASP A 220 -25.98 -3.89 11.84
N ALA A 221 -26.14 -2.64 12.28
CA ALA A 221 -25.69 -2.20 13.62
C ALA A 221 -26.42 -2.90 14.78
N GLN A 222 -27.55 -3.52 14.53
CA GLN A 222 -28.34 -4.29 15.49
C GLN A 222 -28.06 -5.80 15.42
N GLY A 223 -27.15 -6.21 14.53
CA GLY A 223 -26.82 -7.62 14.30
C GLY A 223 -27.81 -8.38 13.42
N LYS A 224 -28.77 -7.70 12.80
CA LYS A 224 -29.71 -8.29 11.86
C LYS A 224 -29.02 -8.56 10.53
N LYS A 225 -29.30 -9.70 9.92
CA LYS A 225 -28.78 -10.07 8.59
C LYS A 225 -29.24 -9.06 7.54
N VAL A 226 -28.31 -8.70 6.64
CA VAL A 226 -28.53 -7.86 5.46
C VAL A 226 -28.21 -8.69 4.23
N SER A 227 -29.08 -8.70 3.23
CA SER A 227 -28.89 -9.42 1.96
C SER A 227 -28.89 -8.44 0.79
N LEU A 228 -28.05 -8.68 -0.23
CA LEU A 228 -28.10 -7.88 -1.45
C LEU A 228 -29.45 -8.01 -2.18
N LYS A 229 -30.15 -9.12 -1.98
CA LYS A 229 -31.50 -9.37 -2.55
C LYS A 229 -32.54 -8.38 -2.01
N ASP A 230 -32.35 -7.82 -0.81
CA ASP A 230 -33.26 -6.84 -0.23
C ASP A 230 -33.30 -5.52 -1.04
N PHE A 231 -32.34 -5.32 -1.96
CA PHE A 231 -32.20 -4.11 -2.78
C PHE A 231 -32.61 -4.31 -4.24
N ARG A 232 -33.16 -5.48 -4.62
CA ARG A 232 -33.65 -5.73 -5.97
C ARG A 232 -34.71 -4.69 -6.40
N GLY A 233 -34.73 -4.36 -7.69
CA GLY A 233 -35.60 -3.34 -8.27
C GLY A 233 -35.01 -1.94 -8.32
N LYS A 234 -33.85 -1.72 -7.71
CA LYS A 234 -33.07 -0.49 -7.77
C LYS A 234 -31.66 -0.78 -8.29
N LYS A 235 -30.98 0.21 -8.88
CA LYS A 235 -29.53 0.15 -9.04
C LYS A 235 -28.92 0.22 -7.64
N LEU A 236 -28.01 -0.68 -7.31
CA LEU A 236 -27.36 -0.73 -6.00
C LEU A 236 -25.87 -0.42 -6.14
N LEU A 237 -25.42 0.62 -5.45
CA LEU A 237 -24.00 0.87 -5.24
C LEU A 237 -23.56 0.20 -3.94
N ILE A 238 -22.74 -0.83 -4.06
CA ILE A 238 -22.01 -1.40 -2.92
C ILE A 238 -20.75 -0.57 -2.72
N ASP A 239 -20.57 -0.01 -1.53
CA ASP A 239 -19.42 0.78 -1.15
C ASP A 239 -18.68 0.10 0.01
N PHE A 240 -17.47 -0.40 -0.25
CA PHE A 240 -16.61 -1.00 0.78
C PHE A 240 -15.71 0.07 1.39
N TRP A 241 -15.81 0.24 2.69
CA TRP A 241 -15.14 1.30 3.43
C TRP A 241 -14.74 0.89 4.85
N ALA A 242 -14.18 1.84 5.64
CA ALA A 242 -14.02 1.72 7.08
C ALA A 242 -13.84 3.09 7.74
N SER A 243 -14.16 3.18 9.02
CA SER A 243 -14.00 4.42 9.81
C SER A 243 -12.53 4.88 9.90
N TRP A 244 -11.61 3.94 9.93
CA TRP A 244 -10.17 4.16 9.99
C TRP A 244 -9.50 4.38 8.63
N CYS A 245 -10.25 4.39 7.52
CA CYS A 245 -9.73 4.59 6.17
C CYS A 245 -9.72 6.08 5.79
N PRO A 246 -8.57 6.77 5.70
CA PRO A 246 -8.53 8.19 5.39
C PRO A 246 -9.10 8.54 4.00
N ASP A 247 -8.79 7.73 2.99
CA ASP A 247 -9.26 7.94 1.62
C ASP A 247 -10.78 7.76 1.52
N CYS A 248 -11.36 6.79 2.25
CA CYS A 248 -12.80 6.60 2.33
C CYS A 248 -13.48 7.85 2.94
N ARG A 249 -12.93 8.35 4.06
CA ARG A 249 -13.45 9.55 4.74
C ARG A 249 -13.31 10.81 3.88
N LYS A 250 -12.28 10.89 3.05
CA LYS A 250 -12.09 11.98 2.07
C LYS A 250 -13.12 11.91 0.95
N ALA A 251 -13.52 10.72 0.50
CA ALA A 251 -14.52 10.52 -0.55
C ALA A 251 -15.98 10.67 -0.05
N SER A 252 -16.22 10.62 1.27
CA SER A 252 -17.56 10.70 1.87
C SER A 252 -18.44 11.84 1.37
N PRO A 253 -17.98 13.11 1.27
CA PRO A 253 -18.83 14.21 0.83
C PRO A 253 -19.36 14.02 -0.60
N GLU A 254 -18.55 13.43 -1.49
CA GLU A 254 -18.95 13.16 -2.87
C GLU A 254 -20.00 12.05 -2.92
N LEU A 255 -19.84 11.00 -2.09
CA LEU A 255 -20.81 9.91 -1.99
C LEU A 255 -22.17 10.40 -1.44
N VAL A 256 -22.14 11.29 -0.42
CA VAL A 256 -23.35 11.94 0.11
C VAL A 256 -24.05 12.77 -0.95
N ALA A 257 -23.31 13.55 -1.73
CA ALA A 257 -23.84 14.35 -2.81
C ALA A 257 -24.48 13.46 -3.92
N LEU A 258 -23.78 12.38 -4.28
CA LEU A 258 -24.28 11.38 -5.25
C LEU A 258 -25.59 10.76 -4.79
N TYR A 259 -25.66 10.29 -3.54
CA TYR A 259 -26.88 9.70 -3.02
C TYR A 259 -28.05 10.68 -3.00
N LYS A 260 -27.81 11.91 -2.54
CA LYS A 260 -28.83 12.97 -2.53
C LYS A 260 -29.39 13.27 -3.91
N GLU A 261 -28.54 13.22 -4.95
CA GLU A 261 -28.93 13.50 -6.33
C GLU A 261 -29.70 12.35 -6.99
N TYR A 262 -29.38 11.08 -6.67
CA TYR A 262 -29.87 9.91 -7.43
C TYR A 262 -30.79 8.98 -6.64
N LYS A 263 -30.98 9.11 -5.33
CA LYS A 263 -31.85 8.23 -4.53
C LYS A 263 -33.29 8.18 -5.04
N ASP A 264 -33.84 9.33 -5.43
CA ASP A 264 -35.21 9.44 -5.95
C ASP A 264 -35.28 9.07 -7.43
N LYS A 265 -34.15 8.78 -8.07
CA LYS A 265 -34.02 8.32 -9.44
C LYS A 265 -33.74 6.79 -9.54
N GLY A 266 -33.89 6.07 -8.43
CA GLY A 266 -33.75 4.62 -8.38
C GLY A 266 -32.37 4.10 -8.02
N LEU A 267 -31.47 4.93 -7.45
CA LEU A 267 -30.23 4.50 -6.85
C LEU A 267 -30.44 4.18 -5.37
N GLU A 268 -29.89 3.07 -4.93
CA GLU A 268 -29.65 2.77 -3.53
C GLU A 268 -28.16 2.61 -3.26
N ILE A 269 -27.69 2.88 -2.05
CA ILE A 269 -26.34 2.58 -1.62
C ILE A 269 -26.41 1.61 -0.43
N LEU A 270 -25.51 0.63 -0.43
CA LEU A 270 -25.21 -0.19 0.73
C LEU A 270 -23.71 -0.04 1.03
N SER A 271 -23.38 0.71 2.08
CA SER A 271 -21.99 0.76 2.53
C SER A 271 -21.69 -0.42 3.44
N ILE A 272 -20.66 -1.19 3.07
CA ILE A 272 -20.18 -2.37 3.80
C ILE A 272 -18.87 -2.01 4.48
N SER A 273 -18.91 -1.92 5.80
CA SER A 273 -17.72 -1.58 6.59
C SER A 273 -16.88 -2.80 6.91
N LEU A 274 -15.56 -2.59 6.91
CA LEU A 274 -14.54 -3.52 7.41
C LEU A 274 -14.09 -3.18 8.84
N ASP A 275 -14.90 -2.47 9.61
CA ASP A 275 -14.57 -2.13 11.00
C ASP A 275 -14.73 -3.33 11.94
N GLU A 276 -13.91 -3.35 12.99
CA GLU A 276 -14.08 -4.23 14.16
C GLU A 276 -14.66 -3.46 15.34
N ASP A 277 -14.45 -2.15 15.39
CA ASP A 277 -14.94 -1.25 16.41
C ASP A 277 -16.30 -0.65 16.00
N LEU A 278 -17.37 -1.15 16.61
CA LEU A 278 -18.75 -0.71 16.34
C LEU A 278 -18.98 0.76 16.71
N GLU A 279 -18.37 1.27 17.78
CA GLU A 279 -18.53 2.65 18.22
C GLU A 279 -17.86 3.60 17.23
N ALA A 280 -16.62 3.30 16.81
CA ALA A 280 -15.89 4.06 15.80
C ALA A 280 -16.66 4.07 14.46
N TRP A 281 -17.18 2.91 14.01
CA TRP A 281 -18.00 2.79 12.83
C TRP A 281 -19.23 3.67 12.87
N GLN A 282 -20.05 3.56 13.94
CA GLN A 282 -21.27 4.35 14.11
C GLN A 282 -20.97 5.85 14.24
N ALA A 283 -19.89 6.22 14.94
CA ALA A 283 -19.46 7.62 15.03
C ALA A 283 -19.08 8.19 13.67
N ALA A 284 -18.41 7.38 12.83
CA ALA A 284 -18.04 7.76 11.48
C ALA A 284 -19.28 7.95 10.59
N ILE A 285 -20.26 7.04 10.61
CA ILE A 285 -21.53 7.16 9.88
C ILE A 285 -22.21 8.49 10.23
N ARG A 286 -22.33 8.82 11.51
CA ARG A 286 -22.95 10.08 11.95
C ARG A 286 -22.16 11.30 11.49
N LYS A 287 -20.84 11.27 11.64
CA LYS A 287 -19.96 12.38 11.29
C LYS A 287 -19.99 12.67 9.78
N ASP A 288 -20.00 11.62 8.96
CA ASP A 288 -19.99 11.73 7.50
C ASP A 288 -21.39 11.85 6.90
N GLN A 289 -22.44 11.86 7.76
CA GLN A 289 -23.84 12.06 7.37
C GLN A 289 -24.37 10.99 6.40
N TYR A 290 -23.95 9.74 6.56
CA TYR A 290 -24.49 8.63 5.76
C TYR A 290 -25.93 8.34 6.15
N THR A 291 -26.85 8.46 5.19
CA THR A 291 -28.30 8.31 5.41
C THR A 291 -28.89 7.07 4.75
N TRP A 292 -28.05 6.25 4.14
CA TRP A 292 -28.40 5.00 3.44
C TRP A 292 -28.05 3.77 4.27
N PRO A 293 -28.52 2.57 3.89
CA PRO A 293 -28.21 1.32 4.57
C PRO A 293 -26.72 1.07 4.78
N GLN A 294 -26.40 0.62 5.98
CA GLN A 294 -25.05 0.32 6.41
C GLN A 294 -24.97 -1.12 6.91
N ALA A 295 -23.92 -1.82 6.53
CA ALA A 295 -23.67 -3.17 6.98
C ALA A 295 -22.20 -3.35 7.41
N LEU A 296 -21.96 -4.37 8.21
CA LEU A 296 -20.65 -4.76 8.71
C LEU A 296 -20.26 -6.13 8.15
N ALA A 297 -19.07 -6.22 7.59
CA ALA A 297 -18.42 -7.47 7.20
C ALA A 297 -17.42 -7.87 8.28
N LYS A 298 -17.80 -8.83 9.15
CA LYS A 298 -16.95 -9.27 10.26
C LYS A 298 -15.68 -9.96 9.77
N GLY A 299 -14.53 -9.60 10.35
CA GLY A 299 -13.23 -10.20 10.04
C GLY A 299 -12.35 -9.37 9.12
N VAL A 300 -12.67 -8.08 8.90
CA VAL A 300 -11.86 -7.12 8.14
C VAL A 300 -11.51 -7.67 6.76
N TRP A 301 -10.23 -7.79 6.43
CA TRP A 301 -9.73 -8.33 5.16
C TRP A 301 -9.95 -9.84 5.01
N LYS A 302 -10.26 -10.58 6.10
CA LYS A 302 -10.60 -12.01 6.10
C LYS A 302 -12.09 -12.27 6.07
N SER A 303 -12.93 -11.22 6.08
CA SER A 303 -14.38 -11.36 5.98
C SER A 303 -14.79 -12.06 4.70
N ASP A 304 -15.93 -12.75 4.74
CA ASP A 304 -16.53 -13.37 3.55
C ASP A 304 -16.70 -12.34 2.43
N ALA A 305 -17.17 -11.14 2.72
CA ALA A 305 -17.31 -10.06 1.75
C ALA A 305 -15.97 -9.64 1.13
N ALA A 306 -14.91 -9.48 1.94
CA ALA A 306 -13.59 -9.08 1.43
C ALA A 306 -12.99 -10.16 0.51
N GLN A 307 -13.17 -11.42 0.84
CA GLN A 307 -12.67 -12.55 0.05
C GLN A 307 -13.48 -12.73 -1.24
N THR A 308 -14.81 -12.76 -1.13
CA THR A 308 -15.72 -12.95 -2.25
C THR A 308 -15.60 -11.85 -3.30
N TYR A 309 -15.49 -10.60 -2.86
CA TYR A 309 -15.31 -9.46 -3.75
C TYR A 309 -13.85 -9.13 -4.05
N ALA A 310 -12.91 -10.01 -3.70
CA ALA A 310 -11.47 -9.86 -3.94
C ALA A 310 -10.96 -8.45 -3.55
N LEU A 311 -11.36 -7.96 -2.36
CA LEU A 311 -10.97 -6.64 -1.89
C LEU A 311 -9.49 -6.60 -1.56
N ARG A 312 -8.76 -5.73 -2.22
CA ARG A 312 -7.34 -5.48 -1.98
C ARG A 312 -7.08 -4.07 -1.46
N TRP A 313 -8.06 -3.20 -1.59
CA TRP A 313 -8.03 -1.80 -1.18
C TRP A 313 -9.45 -1.32 -0.84
N ILE A 314 -9.55 -0.28 -0.02
CA ILE A 314 -10.75 0.53 0.19
C ILE A 314 -10.36 2.03 0.06
N PRO A 315 -11.27 2.90 -0.46
CA PRO A 315 -12.63 2.56 -0.91
C PRO A 315 -12.64 1.72 -2.19
N THR A 316 -13.58 0.80 -2.28
CA THR A 316 -13.88 0.05 -3.50
C THR A 316 -15.39 0.03 -3.68
N SER A 317 -15.87 0.42 -4.86
CA SER A 317 -17.28 0.43 -5.19
C SER A 317 -17.62 -0.59 -6.28
N ILE A 318 -18.81 -1.16 -6.20
CA ILE A 318 -19.38 -2.06 -7.21
C ILE A 318 -20.80 -1.61 -7.49
N LEU A 319 -21.11 -1.30 -8.73
CA LEU A 319 -22.46 -0.92 -9.16
C LEU A 319 -23.20 -2.15 -9.69
N LEU A 320 -24.40 -2.38 -9.18
CA LEU A 320 -25.32 -3.42 -9.65
C LEU A 320 -26.51 -2.81 -10.40
N ASP A 321 -27.04 -3.55 -11.35
CA ASP A 321 -28.32 -3.25 -11.97
C ASP A 321 -29.50 -3.65 -11.05
N LYS A 322 -30.73 -3.43 -11.52
CA LYS A 322 -31.97 -3.73 -10.77
C LYS A 322 -32.17 -5.23 -10.49
N ASP A 323 -31.55 -6.07 -11.30
CA ASP A 323 -31.59 -7.52 -11.13
C ASP A 323 -30.42 -8.06 -10.32
N GLY A 324 -29.48 -7.18 -9.90
CA GLY A 324 -28.30 -7.45 -9.10
C GLY A 324 -27.15 -8.03 -9.89
N LYS A 325 -27.11 -7.81 -11.18
CA LYS A 325 -25.92 -8.07 -11.99
C LYS A 325 -24.94 -6.92 -11.86
N ILE A 326 -23.67 -7.25 -11.83
CA ILE A 326 -22.59 -6.27 -11.77
C ILE A 326 -22.56 -5.48 -13.08
N LEU A 327 -22.66 -4.15 -12.99
CA LEU A 327 -22.47 -3.23 -14.11
C LEU A 327 -21.01 -2.79 -14.20
N ALA A 328 -20.41 -2.44 -13.07
CA ALA A 328 -19.02 -1.99 -13.00
C ALA A 328 -18.42 -2.18 -11.60
N ARG A 329 -17.10 -2.21 -11.57
CA ARG A 329 -16.28 -2.10 -10.37
C ARG A 329 -15.35 -0.90 -10.54
N THR A 330 -15.56 0.15 -9.75
CA THR A 330 -14.81 1.39 -9.84
C THR A 330 -14.71 2.08 -8.48
N ILE A 331 -13.70 2.92 -8.30
CA ILE A 331 -13.54 3.80 -7.14
C ILE A 331 -13.79 5.28 -7.49
N HIS A 332 -14.08 5.59 -8.76
CA HIS A 332 -14.23 6.97 -9.23
C HIS A 332 -15.71 7.38 -9.35
N VAL A 333 -16.09 8.45 -8.63
CA VAL A 333 -17.48 8.94 -8.58
C VAL A 333 -17.96 9.43 -9.94
N ASP A 334 -17.11 10.03 -10.76
CA ASP A 334 -17.49 10.52 -12.10
C ASP A 334 -17.89 9.39 -13.04
N GLU A 335 -17.19 8.26 -12.99
CA GLU A 335 -17.54 7.05 -13.73
C GLU A 335 -18.86 6.46 -13.23
N LEU A 336 -19.06 6.44 -11.89
CA LEU A 336 -20.33 6.02 -11.29
C LEU A 336 -21.51 6.86 -11.78
N LYS A 337 -21.39 8.21 -11.81
CA LYS A 337 -22.45 9.10 -12.29
C LYS A 337 -22.89 8.77 -13.71
N LYS A 338 -21.94 8.49 -14.59
CA LYS A 338 -22.23 8.09 -15.97
C LYS A 338 -23.07 6.82 -16.02
N LEU A 339 -22.61 5.76 -15.36
CA LEU A 339 -23.27 4.45 -15.33
C LEU A 339 -24.63 4.46 -14.60
N ILE A 340 -24.81 5.32 -13.61
CA ILE A 340 -26.09 5.47 -12.91
C ILE A 340 -27.12 6.15 -13.81
N SER A 341 -26.70 7.08 -14.68
CA SER A 341 -27.57 7.86 -15.54
C SER A 341 -28.04 7.10 -16.80
N GLU A 342 -27.34 6.02 -17.17
CA GLU A 342 -27.72 5.08 -18.25
C GLU A 342 -28.85 4.13 -17.80
#